data_bcb4512aa9ee4e2541863594b8db0881
#
_entry.id   bcb4512aa9ee4e2541863594b8db0881
#
_cell.length_a   1.000
_cell.length_b   1.000
_cell.length_c   1.000
_cell.angle_alpha   90.00
_cell.angle_beta   90.00
_cell.angle_gamma   90.00
#
_symmetry.space_group_name_H-M   'P 1'
#
loop_
_entity.id
_entity.type
_entity.pdbx_description
1 polymer ?
#
loop_
_entity_poly.entity_id
_entity_poly.type
_entity_poly.pdbx_seq_one_letter_code
_entity_poly.pdbx_strand_id
1 'polypeptide(L)'
;MGKDVTIVLVHGFWGGAGHWAKVIPALARKGYHNVRAVDMALTSLADDAERTRKMVNQQNGPVLLVGHSYGGAVITEAGDLPNVIGLVYIAAFAPDAGESPGAISQELPPAALANLAPDSDGYLWIKYDKFHESFCQDLSDEDALVMSVTQKAPLATTFGDNVTAPAWKKKPAWYQVSRNDHMINPENQKRMAERMNPRKIIALDASHASLASHASDVADLIDEAATEAAKP
;
A
#
# COMPACT_ATOMS: atom_id res chain seq x y z
N MET A 1 -18.91 -2.19 -17.28
CA MET A 1 -19.30 -1.65 -15.96
C MET A 1 -18.12 -1.33 -15.06
N GLY A 2 -17.11 -2.20 -14.88
CA GLY A 2 -15.99 -1.91 -13.96
C GLY A 2 -15.10 -0.70 -14.30
N LYS A 3 -15.17 -0.16 -15.50
CA LYS A 3 -14.32 0.97 -15.94
C LYS A 3 -14.79 2.35 -15.47
N ASP A 4 -16.00 2.45 -14.94
CA ASP A 4 -16.54 3.68 -14.34
C ASP A 4 -16.15 3.86 -12.86
N VAL A 5 -15.41 2.89 -12.31
CA VAL A 5 -14.85 2.96 -10.96
C VAL A 5 -13.64 3.90 -10.95
N THR A 6 -13.58 4.81 -9.99
CA THR A 6 -12.35 5.57 -9.72
C THR A 6 -11.40 4.71 -8.89
N ILE A 7 -10.16 4.54 -9.34
CA ILE A 7 -9.11 3.86 -8.60
C ILE A 7 -8.28 4.92 -7.86
N VAL A 8 -8.24 4.83 -6.53
CA VAL A 8 -7.43 5.70 -5.68
C VAL A 8 -6.26 4.90 -5.11
N LEU A 9 -5.06 5.29 -5.50
CA LEU A 9 -3.79 4.63 -5.17
C LEU A 9 -3.13 5.34 -3.97
N VAL A 10 -2.78 4.59 -2.94
CA VAL A 10 -2.20 5.09 -1.69
C VAL A 10 -0.85 4.43 -1.47
N HIS A 11 0.22 5.23 -1.48
CA HIS A 11 1.61 4.75 -1.33
C HIS A 11 1.96 4.38 0.11
N GLY A 12 3.10 3.74 0.32
CA GLY A 12 3.64 3.42 1.64
C GLY A 12 4.70 4.40 2.13
N PHE A 13 5.36 4.04 3.24
CA PHE A 13 6.56 4.71 3.73
C PHE A 13 7.67 4.64 2.68
N TRP A 14 8.60 5.58 2.74
CA TRP A 14 9.71 5.75 1.80
C TRP A 14 9.30 5.93 0.35
N GLY A 15 8.01 6.17 0.08
CA GLY A 15 7.46 6.40 -1.24
C GLY A 15 6.64 7.68 -1.33
N GLY A 16 6.14 7.93 -2.52
CA GLY A 16 5.20 8.98 -2.86
C GLY A 16 4.25 8.50 -3.95
N ALA A 17 3.39 9.38 -4.44
CA ALA A 17 2.46 9.08 -5.53
C ALA A 17 3.18 8.50 -6.78
N GLY A 18 4.43 8.89 -7.01
CA GLY A 18 5.27 8.40 -8.11
C GLY A 18 5.62 6.91 -8.06
N HIS A 19 5.53 6.25 -6.90
CA HIS A 19 5.76 4.80 -6.80
C HIS A 19 4.79 3.97 -7.68
N TRP A 20 3.64 4.53 -8.01
CA TRP A 20 2.64 3.92 -8.90
C TRP A 20 2.90 4.12 -10.39
N ALA A 21 4.05 4.71 -10.78
CA ALA A 21 4.37 5.09 -12.16
C ALA A 21 4.26 3.95 -13.18
N LYS A 22 4.52 2.69 -12.78
CA LYS A 22 4.38 1.51 -13.68
C LYS A 22 2.97 0.91 -13.67
N VAL A 23 2.23 1.03 -12.56
CA VAL A 23 0.84 0.54 -12.43
C VAL A 23 -0.14 1.45 -13.18
N ILE A 24 0.03 2.77 -13.08
CA ILE A 24 -0.87 3.74 -13.72
C ILE A 24 -1.04 3.49 -15.24
N PRO A 25 0.03 3.36 -16.05
CA PRO A 25 -0.12 3.07 -17.47
C PRO A 25 -0.66 1.65 -17.73
N ALA A 26 -0.42 0.68 -16.84
CA ALA A 26 -1.00 -0.65 -16.95
C ALA A 26 -2.53 -0.60 -16.76
N LEU A 27 -3.03 0.17 -15.79
CA LEU A 27 -4.47 0.42 -15.59
C LEU A 27 -5.08 1.19 -16.77
N ALA A 28 -4.38 2.18 -17.31
CA ALA A 28 -4.83 2.92 -18.49
C ALA A 28 -5.02 2.01 -19.72
N ARG A 29 -4.09 1.07 -19.96
CA ARG A 29 -4.24 0.04 -21.02
C ARG A 29 -5.44 -0.87 -20.80
N LYS A 30 -5.87 -1.08 -19.56
CA LYS A 30 -7.09 -1.82 -19.20
C LYS A 30 -8.37 -0.98 -19.31
N GLY A 31 -8.24 0.32 -19.68
CA GLY A 31 -9.35 1.24 -19.87
C GLY A 31 -9.79 2.01 -18.62
N TYR A 32 -8.96 2.05 -17.56
CA TYR A 32 -9.20 2.91 -16.41
C TYR A 32 -8.61 4.29 -16.67
N HIS A 33 -9.48 5.29 -16.79
CA HIS A 33 -9.09 6.69 -17.02
C HIS A 33 -9.26 7.55 -15.75
N ASN A 34 -10.05 7.08 -14.80
CA ASN A 34 -10.25 7.72 -13.49
C ASN A 34 -9.32 7.09 -12.46
N VAL A 35 -8.04 7.42 -12.52
CA VAL A 35 -7.02 6.99 -11.55
C VAL A 35 -6.48 8.22 -10.83
N ARG A 36 -6.38 8.15 -9.52
CA ARG A 36 -5.80 9.20 -8.67
C ARG A 36 -4.78 8.57 -7.73
N ALA A 37 -3.65 9.22 -7.53
CA ALA A 37 -2.67 8.83 -6.53
C ALA A 37 -2.63 9.88 -5.42
N VAL A 38 -2.80 9.44 -4.19
CA VAL A 38 -2.68 10.30 -3.01
C VAL A 38 -1.20 10.51 -2.72
N ASP A 39 -0.80 11.76 -2.43
CA ASP A 39 0.49 12.05 -1.85
C ASP A 39 0.31 12.43 -0.38
N MET A 40 0.93 11.64 0.51
CA MET A 40 0.76 11.73 1.96
C MET A 40 1.96 12.41 2.61
N ALA A 41 1.72 13.02 3.79
CA ALA A 41 2.78 13.67 4.55
C ALA A 41 3.67 12.65 5.28
N LEU A 42 3.13 11.49 5.66
CA LEU A 42 3.79 10.44 6.45
C LEU A 42 4.18 10.90 7.87
N THR A 43 3.38 11.77 8.45
CA THR A 43 3.61 12.35 9.79
C THR A 43 2.66 11.80 10.86
N SER A 44 1.50 11.28 10.45
CA SER A 44 0.58 10.51 11.29
C SER A 44 -0.40 9.71 10.45
N LEU A 45 -0.89 8.57 10.96
CA LEU A 45 -1.96 7.80 10.32
C LEU A 45 -3.24 8.61 10.18
N ALA A 46 -3.56 9.43 11.17
CA ALA A 46 -4.76 10.26 11.17
C ALA A 46 -4.76 11.26 10.02
N ASP A 47 -3.65 11.98 9.81
CA ASP A 47 -3.51 12.97 8.74
C ASP A 47 -3.52 12.32 7.35
N ASP A 48 -2.82 11.19 7.20
CA ASP A 48 -2.74 10.45 5.93
C ASP A 48 -4.09 9.82 5.56
N ALA A 49 -4.82 9.29 6.55
CA ALA A 49 -6.19 8.80 6.37
C ALA A 49 -7.15 9.93 5.99
N GLU A 50 -7.06 11.08 6.66
CA GLU A 50 -7.89 12.24 6.34
C GLU A 50 -7.57 12.79 4.94
N ARG A 51 -6.30 12.83 4.54
CA ARG A 51 -5.89 13.20 3.19
C ARG A 51 -6.50 12.26 2.14
N THR A 52 -6.51 10.96 2.45
CA THR A 52 -7.12 9.93 1.59
C THR A 52 -8.64 10.08 1.53
N ARG A 53 -9.33 10.31 2.66
CA ARG A 53 -10.79 10.58 2.69
C ARG A 53 -11.17 11.79 1.85
N LYS A 54 -10.39 12.88 1.93
CA LYS A 54 -10.59 14.08 1.10
C LYS A 54 -10.49 13.78 -0.38
N MET A 55 -9.52 12.97 -0.81
CA MET A 55 -9.40 12.53 -2.20
C MET A 55 -10.62 11.71 -2.63
N VAL A 56 -11.05 10.75 -1.81
CA VAL A 56 -12.21 9.90 -2.07
C VAL A 56 -13.50 10.71 -2.18
N ASN A 57 -13.71 11.66 -1.28
CA ASN A 57 -14.92 12.48 -1.24
C ASN A 57 -15.07 13.45 -2.44
N GLN A 58 -13.99 13.69 -3.17
CA GLN A 58 -14.03 14.49 -4.41
C GLN A 58 -14.36 13.66 -5.65
N GLN A 59 -14.48 12.33 -5.50
CA GLN A 59 -14.80 11.49 -6.63
C GLN A 59 -16.31 11.29 -6.78
N ASN A 60 -16.80 11.44 -8.01
CA ASN A 60 -18.18 11.12 -8.33
C ASN A 60 -18.29 9.62 -8.65
N GLY A 61 -19.13 8.90 -7.90
CA GLY A 61 -19.37 7.47 -8.12
C GLY A 61 -18.49 6.54 -7.28
N PRO A 62 -18.45 5.24 -7.65
CA PRO A 62 -17.77 4.22 -6.87
C PRO A 62 -16.23 4.36 -6.89
N VAL A 63 -15.62 4.12 -5.74
CA VAL A 63 -14.16 4.19 -5.54
C VAL A 63 -13.61 2.85 -5.08
N LEU A 64 -12.57 2.37 -5.73
CA LEU A 64 -11.72 1.28 -5.25
C LEU A 64 -10.45 1.88 -4.63
N LEU A 65 -10.21 1.61 -3.36
CA LEU A 65 -8.97 2.01 -2.69
C LEU A 65 -7.89 0.93 -2.85
N VAL A 66 -6.68 1.33 -3.20
CA VAL A 66 -5.52 0.44 -3.35
C VAL A 66 -4.39 0.97 -2.48
N GLY A 67 -3.96 0.19 -1.50
CA GLY A 67 -2.88 0.56 -0.57
C GLY A 67 -1.65 -0.32 -0.75
N HIS A 68 -0.48 0.30 -0.88
CA HIS A 68 0.82 -0.37 -0.85
C HIS A 68 1.47 -0.16 0.51
N SER A 69 2.03 -1.22 1.10
CA SER A 69 2.81 -1.11 2.33
C SER A 69 2.01 -0.45 3.48
N TYR A 70 2.53 0.62 4.10
CA TYR A 70 1.81 1.45 5.05
C TYR A 70 0.50 2.04 4.48
N GLY A 71 0.44 2.26 3.17
CA GLY A 71 -0.81 2.67 2.51
C GLY A 71 -1.97 1.71 2.75
N GLY A 72 -1.69 0.43 3.06
CA GLY A 72 -2.69 -0.52 3.51
C GLY A 72 -3.30 -0.17 4.86
N ALA A 73 -2.51 0.27 5.85
CA ALA A 73 -3.04 0.78 7.12
C ALA A 73 -3.88 2.05 6.90
N VAL A 74 -3.45 2.91 5.98
CA VAL A 74 -4.20 4.13 5.62
C VAL A 74 -5.56 3.80 5.00
N ILE A 75 -5.63 2.87 4.03
CA ILE A 75 -6.93 2.49 3.44
C ILE A 75 -7.80 1.70 4.42
N THR A 76 -7.18 1.00 5.37
CA THR A 76 -7.90 0.34 6.46
C THR A 76 -8.62 1.36 7.35
N GLU A 77 -7.95 2.46 7.70
CA GLU A 77 -8.52 3.54 8.52
C GLU A 77 -9.47 4.46 7.72
N ALA A 78 -9.17 4.72 6.45
CA ALA A 78 -9.93 5.66 5.61
C ALA A 78 -11.11 5.04 4.85
N GLY A 79 -11.17 3.72 4.69
CA GLY A 79 -11.99 3.07 3.67
C GLY A 79 -13.47 2.88 4.02
N ASP A 80 -13.91 3.21 5.23
CA ASP A 80 -15.33 3.08 5.64
C ASP A 80 -16.15 4.30 5.17
N LEU A 81 -16.15 4.55 3.86
CA LEU A 81 -16.91 5.60 3.22
C LEU A 81 -17.99 5.00 2.31
N PRO A 82 -19.16 5.68 2.15
CA PRO A 82 -20.28 5.13 1.38
C PRO A 82 -19.95 4.81 -0.08
N ASN A 83 -19.11 5.61 -0.73
CA ASN A 83 -18.71 5.44 -2.12
C ASN A 83 -17.51 4.50 -2.31
N VAL A 84 -16.87 4.03 -1.24
CA VAL A 84 -15.81 3.00 -1.31
C VAL A 84 -16.47 1.63 -1.45
N ILE A 85 -16.19 0.97 -2.59
CA ILE A 85 -16.78 -0.33 -2.94
C ILE A 85 -15.86 -1.52 -2.65
N GLY A 86 -14.56 -1.30 -2.39
CA GLY A 86 -13.60 -2.35 -2.10
C GLY A 86 -12.20 -1.82 -1.79
N LEU A 87 -11.38 -2.72 -1.25
CA LEU A 87 -10.01 -2.44 -0.79
C LEU A 87 -9.04 -3.44 -1.40
N VAL A 88 -7.92 -2.96 -1.95
CA VAL A 88 -6.85 -3.80 -2.49
C VAL A 88 -5.55 -3.53 -1.74
N TYR A 89 -4.95 -4.57 -1.21
CA TYR A 89 -3.71 -4.52 -0.43
C TYR A 89 -2.55 -5.09 -1.25
N ILE A 90 -1.52 -4.31 -1.47
CA ILE A 90 -0.33 -4.68 -2.25
C ILE A 90 0.88 -4.69 -1.33
N ALA A 91 1.42 -5.87 -0.99
CA ALA A 91 2.53 -6.02 -0.04
C ALA A 91 2.34 -5.12 1.19
N ALA A 92 1.17 -5.18 1.85
CA ALA A 92 0.70 -4.09 2.69
C ALA A 92 0.33 -4.50 4.12
N PHE A 93 0.38 -3.54 5.04
CA PHE A 93 -0.23 -3.69 6.36
C PHE A 93 -1.77 -3.68 6.26
N ALA A 94 -2.40 -4.58 7.00
CA ALA A 94 -3.85 -4.65 7.19
C ALA A 94 -4.18 -4.82 8.68
N PRO A 95 -3.94 -3.78 9.50
CA PRO A 95 -4.12 -3.87 10.95
C PRO A 95 -5.59 -4.08 11.34
N ASP A 96 -5.81 -4.73 12.48
CA ASP A 96 -7.11 -4.74 13.16
C ASP A 96 -7.22 -3.51 14.09
N ALA A 97 -8.39 -3.32 14.69
CA ALA A 97 -8.60 -2.26 15.66
C ALA A 97 -7.62 -2.39 16.85
N GLY A 98 -6.92 -1.30 17.15
CA GLY A 98 -5.90 -1.25 18.18
C GLY A 98 -4.53 -1.77 17.76
N GLU A 99 -4.35 -2.25 16.53
CA GLU A 99 -3.05 -2.62 15.98
C GLU A 99 -2.40 -1.48 15.21
N SER A 100 -1.07 -1.47 15.20
CA SER A 100 -0.25 -0.54 14.39
C SER A 100 0.73 -1.30 13.50
N PRO A 101 1.24 -0.68 12.42
CA PRO A 101 2.31 -1.25 11.60
C PRO A 101 3.54 -1.67 12.42
N GLY A 102 3.90 -0.87 13.43
CA GLY A 102 5.03 -1.16 14.33
C GLY A 102 4.79 -2.37 15.22
N ALA A 103 3.59 -2.51 15.80
CA ALA A 103 3.23 -3.68 16.61
C ALA A 103 3.30 -4.98 15.78
N ILE A 104 2.74 -4.97 14.58
CA ILE A 104 2.79 -6.11 13.64
C ILE A 104 4.24 -6.45 13.27
N SER A 105 5.07 -5.42 13.00
CA SER A 105 6.48 -5.63 12.66
C SER A 105 7.31 -6.18 13.82
N GLN A 106 6.92 -5.93 15.07
CA GLN A 106 7.60 -6.47 16.24
C GLN A 106 7.34 -7.98 16.44
N GLU A 107 6.19 -8.49 16.00
CA GLU A 107 5.89 -9.93 16.11
C GLU A 107 6.82 -10.78 15.23
N LEU A 108 7.01 -10.38 13.97
CA LEU A 108 7.96 -10.98 13.03
C LEU A 108 8.71 -9.83 12.33
N PRO A 109 9.90 -9.46 12.83
CA PRO A 109 10.65 -8.34 12.29
C PRO A 109 11.00 -8.50 10.81
N PRO A 110 10.99 -7.39 10.04
CA PRO A 110 11.42 -7.42 8.66
C PRO A 110 12.94 -7.62 8.54
N ALA A 111 13.38 -8.27 7.47
CA ALA A 111 14.81 -8.53 7.23
C ALA A 111 15.64 -7.23 7.12
N ALA A 112 15.03 -6.16 6.61
CA ALA A 112 15.70 -4.87 6.43
C ALA A 112 15.71 -3.98 7.69
N LEU A 113 15.26 -4.46 8.84
CA LEU A 113 15.16 -3.62 10.06
C LEU A 113 16.48 -2.92 10.42
N ALA A 114 17.62 -3.62 10.30
CA ALA A 114 18.97 -3.06 10.59
C ALA A 114 19.43 -1.99 9.59
N ASN A 115 18.75 -1.88 8.45
CA ASN A 115 19.05 -0.92 7.40
C ASN A 115 18.29 0.41 7.56
N LEU A 116 17.43 0.52 8.58
CA LEU A 116 16.74 1.75 8.92
C LEU A 116 17.61 2.62 9.82
N ALA A 117 17.55 3.93 9.60
CA ALA A 117 18.30 4.91 10.38
C ALA A 117 17.45 6.17 10.64
N PRO A 118 17.27 6.58 11.90
CA PRO A 118 16.61 7.85 12.21
C PRO A 118 17.54 9.03 11.92
N ASP A 119 16.95 10.16 11.51
CA ASP A 119 17.64 11.44 11.48
C ASP A 119 17.44 12.23 12.78
N SER A 120 18.02 13.46 12.85
CA SER A 120 17.93 14.33 14.03
C SER A 120 16.50 14.85 14.30
N ASP A 121 15.64 14.86 13.31
CA ASP A 121 14.26 15.37 13.39
C ASP A 121 13.23 14.27 13.61
N GLY A 122 13.69 13.02 13.76
CA GLY A 122 12.88 11.86 14.08
C GLY A 122 12.27 11.16 12.85
N TYR A 123 12.70 11.49 11.64
CA TYR A 123 12.31 10.77 10.44
C TYR A 123 13.16 9.52 10.26
N LEU A 124 12.54 8.44 9.80
CA LEU A 124 13.18 7.14 9.66
C LEU A 124 13.49 6.85 8.18
N TRP A 125 14.77 6.82 7.84
CA TRP A 125 15.29 6.61 6.50
C TRP A 125 15.71 5.15 6.30
N ILE A 126 15.60 4.64 5.07
CA ILE A 126 16.39 3.50 4.63
C ILE A 126 17.77 4.06 4.23
N LYS A 127 18.85 3.48 4.75
CA LYS A 127 20.23 3.85 4.37
C LYS A 127 20.37 3.77 2.85
N TYR A 128 20.97 4.79 2.22
CA TYR A 128 21.03 4.90 0.75
C TYR A 128 21.70 3.69 0.10
N ASP A 129 22.83 3.24 0.65
CA ASP A 129 23.61 2.08 0.20
C ASP A 129 22.89 0.74 0.45
N LYS A 130 21.80 0.76 1.23
CA LYS A 130 20.99 -0.40 1.60
C LYS A 130 19.60 -0.39 0.97
N PHE A 131 19.24 0.67 0.25
CA PHE A 131 17.89 0.82 -0.26
C PHE A 131 17.51 -0.28 -1.24
N HIS A 132 18.37 -0.56 -2.24
CA HIS A 132 18.14 -1.57 -3.26
C HIS A 132 17.88 -2.95 -2.63
N GLU A 133 18.80 -3.44 -1.80
CA GLU A 133 18.68 -4.76 -1.14
C GLU A 133 17.50 -4.84 -0.17
N SER A 134 17.04 -3.71 0.38
CA SER A 134 15.98 -3.66 1.39
C SER A 134 14.59 -3.55 0.78
N PHE A 135 14.44 -2.68 -0.23
CA PHE A 135 13.12 -2.25 -0.72
C PHE A 135 12.75 -2.85 -2.08
N CYS A 136 13.73 -2.99 -2.98
CA CYS A 136 13.45 -3.26 -4.40
C CYS A 136 14.54 -4.09 -5.09
N GLN A 137 15.03 -5.14 -4.44
CA GLN A 137 16.15 -5.99 -4.90
C GLN A 137 15.87 -6.71 -6.24
N ASP A 138 14.64 -6.71 -6.72
CA ASP A 138 14.20 -7.26 -8.00
C ASP A 138 14.07 -6.21 -9.12
N LEU A 139 14.42 -4.95 -8.84
CA LEU A 139 14.47 -3.88 -9.84
C LEU A 139 15.90 -3.68 -10.37
N SER A 140 16.02 -2.91 -11.45
CA SER A 140 17.31 -2.47 -11.96
C SER A 140 18.02 -1.51 -10.98
N ASP A 141 19.35 -1.43 -11.04
CA ASP A 141 20.12 -0.46 -10.26
C ASP A 141 19.68 0.99 -10.52
N GLU A 142 19.30 1.30 -11.75
CA GLU A 142 18.82 2.64 -12.13
C GLU A 142 17.47 2.96 -11.46
N ASP A 143 16.49 2.05 -11.53
CA ASP A 143 15.20 2.21 -10.86
C ASP A 143 15.36 2.32 -9.34
N ALA A 144 16.23 1.48 -8.76
CA ALA A 144 16.53 1.48 -7.34
C ALA A 144 17.22 2.77 -6.88
N LEU A 145 18.14 3.31 -7.69
CA LEU A 145 18.78 4.60 -7.42
C LEU A 145 17.75 5.72 -7.38
N VAL A 146 16.85 5.79 -8.38
CA VAL A 146 15.79 6.81 -8.41
C VAL A 146 14.90 6.70 -7.17
N MET A 147 14.44 5.49 -6.81
CA MET A 147 13.61 5.28 -5.63
C MET A 147 14.36 5.65 -4.33
N SER A 148 15.64 5.33 -4.21
CA SER A 148 16.47 5.67 -3.06
C SER A 148 16.62 7.19 -2.86
N VAL A 149 16.93 7.91 -3.94
CA VAL A 149 17.14 9.37 -3.89
C VAL A 149 15.83 10.14 -3.65
N THR A 150 14.71 9.59 -4.15
CA THR A 150 13.39 10.21 -4.00
C THR A 150 12.58 9.66 -2.83
N GLN A 151 13.17 8.82 -1.98
CA GLN A 151 12.47 8.27 -0.82
C GLN A 151 11.95 9.39 0.09
N LYS A 152 10.73 9.23 0.57
CA LYS A 152 10.09 10.12 1.53
C LYS A 152 10.03 9.42 2.88
N ALA A 153 10.88 9.83 3.80
CA ALA A 153 10.94 9.21 5.11
C ALA A 153 9.68 9.51 5.94
N PRO A 154 9.10 8.52 6.62
CA PRO A 154 8.05 8.76 7.60
C PRO A 154 8.63 9.35 8.88
N LEU A 155 7.82 10.09 9.63
CA LEU A 155 8.09 10.34 11.04
C LEU A 155 8.02 9.01 11.79
N ALA A 156 9.06 8.66 12.56
CA ALA A 156 9.18 7.32 13.18
C ALA A 156 7.99 6.95 14.08
N THR A 157 7.37 7.95 14.72
CA THR A 157 6.20 7.74 15.57
C THR A 157 4.98 7.21 14.82
N THR A 158 4.87 7.48 13.50
CA THR A 158 3.75 7.00 12.65
C THR A 158 3.64 5.48 12.61
N PHE A 159 4.76 4.76 12.83
CA PHE A 159 4.73 3.30 12.94
C PHE A 159 3.89 2.80 14.13
N GLY A 160 3.79 3.59 15.20
CA GLY A 160 3.04 3.26 16.40
C GLY A 160 1.57 3.68 16.35
N ASP A 161 1.11 4.33 15.31
CA ASP A 161 -0.27 4.80 15.21
C ASP A 161 -1.23 3.62 14.99
N ASN A 162 -2.19 3.48 15.88
CA ASN A 162 -3.17 2.40 15.83
C ASN A 162 -4.31 2.70 14.86
N VAL A 163 -4.73 1.69 14.10
CA VAL A 163 -6.00 1.70 13.38
C VAL A 163 -7.16 1.65 14.38
N THR A 164 -8.20 2.44 14.14
CA THR A 164 -9.35 2.54 15.05
C THR A 164 -10.56 1.75 14.54
N ALA A 165 -10.86 1.81 13.25
CA ALA A 165 -12.04 1.21 12.65
C ALA A 165 -11.70 0.53 11.30
N PRO A 166 -11.25 -0.73 11.31
CA PRO A 166 -10.76 -1.40 10.13
C PRO A 166 -11.86 -1.62 9.08
N ALA A 167 -11.74 -0.90 7.96
CA ALA A 167 -12.72 -0.91 6.88
C ALA A 167 -12.85 -2.29 6.20
N TRP A 168 -11.80 -3.12 6.21
CA TRP A 168 -11.83 -4.46 5.64
C TRP A 168 -12.83 -5.40 6.36
N LYS A 169 -13.30 -5.06 7.57
CA LYS A 169 -14.39 -5.79 8.24
C LYS A 169 -15.76 -5.54 7.60
N LYS A 170 -15.89 -4.49 6.80
CA LYS A 170 -17.16 -4.05 6.19
C LYS A 170 -17.14 -4.04 4.67
N LYS A 171 -15.96 -4.00 4.07
CA LYS A 171 -15.78 -3.88 2.63
C LYS A 171 -15.11 -5.13 2.06
N PRO A 172 -15.46 -5.56 0.84
CA PRO A 172 -14.73 -6.64 0.19
C PRO A 172 -13.27 -6.24 -0.03
N ALA A 173 -12.37 -7.20 0.14
CA ALA A 173 -10.93 -6.97 0.04
C ALA A 173 -10.24 -7.98 -0.88
N TRP A 174 -9.09 -7.59 -1.44
CA TRP A 174 -8.15 -8.39 -2.22
C TRP A 174 -6.76 -8.14 -1.69
N TYR A 175 -5.91 -9.14 -1.74
CA TYR A 175 -4.56 -9.03 -1.19
C TYR A 175 -3.50 -9.65 -2.10
N GLN A 176 -2.38 -8.93 -2.29
CA GLN A 176 -1.17 -9.44 -2.92
C GLN A 176 -0.05 -9.56 -1.87
N VAL A 177 0.49 -10.77 -1.72
CA VAL A 177 1.64 -11.08 -0.86
C VAL A 177 2.92 -11.08 -1.69
N SER A 178 3.95 -10.34 -1.25
CA SER A 178 5.31 -10.38 -1.81
C SER A 178 6.16 -11.38 -1.04
N ARG A 179 6.57 -12.50 -1.67
CA ARG A 179 7.28 -13.60 -1.00
C ARG A 179 8.71 -13.24 -0.61
N ASN A 180 9.33 -12.28 -1.30
CA ASN A 180 10.71 -11.85 -1.08
C ASN A 180 10.77 -10.44 -0.47
N ASP A 181 9.74 -10.03 0.25
CA ASP A 181 9.66 -8.73 0.89
C ASP A 181 10.59 -8.65 2.10
N HIS A 182 11.49 -7.66 2.11
CA HIS A 182 12.40 -7.41 3.21
C HIS A 182 11.90 -6.28 4.15
N MET A 183 10.84 -5.53 3.76
CA MET A 183 10.29 -4.40 4.53
C MET A 183 9.09 -4.79 5.39
N ILE A 184 8.29 -5.76 4.95
CA ILE A 184 7.23 -6.40 5.74
C ILE A 184 7.47 -7.90 5.65
N ASN A 185 7.70 -8.56 6.77
CA ASN A 185 7.91 -10.01 6.78
C ASN A 185 6.76 -10.71 6.04
N PRO A 186 7.04 -11.58 5.03
CA PRO A 186 6.02 -12.25 4.24
C PRO A 186 5.01 -13.06 5.06
N GLU A 187 5.44 -13.64 6.20
CA GLU A 187 4.52 -14.35 7.09
C GLU A 187 3.53 -13.39 7.80
N ASN A 188 3.95 -12.15 8.12
CA ASN A 188 3.02 -11.13 8.60
C ASN A 188 2.00 -10.76 7.52
N GLN A 189 2.44 -10.57 6.26
CA GLN A 189 1.53 -10.31 5.14
C GLN A 189 0.51 -11.44 4.98
N LYS A 190 0.97 -12.68 5.00
CA LYS A 190 0.11 -13.87 4.88
C LYS A 190 -0.91 -13.95 6.02
N ARG A 191 -0.46 -13.76 7.27
CA ARG A 191 -1.35 -13.77 8.45
C ARG A 191 -2.43 -12.69 8.37
N MET A 192 -2.06 -11.46 7.99
CA MET A 192 -3.01 -10.38 7.81
C MET A 192 -4.00 -10.68 6.68
N ALA A 193 -3.52 -11.20 5.54
CA ALA A 193 -4.35 -11.59 4.42
C ALA A 193 -5.36 -12.68 4.81
N GLU A 194 -4.90 -13.75 5.45
CA GLU A 194 -5.76 -14.86 5.90
C GLU A 194 -6.82 -14.38 6.92
N ARG A 195 -6.43 -13.53 7.87
CA ARG A 195 -7.34 -12.96 8.87
C ARG A 195 -8.46 -12.12 8.25
N MET A 196 -8.15 -11.35 7.22
CA MET A 196 -9.14 -10.55 6.50
C MET A 196 -10.18 -11.39 5.74
N ASN A 197 -9.86 -12.64 5.41
CA ASN A 197 -10.68 -13.50 4.57
C ASN A 197 -11.14 -12.79 3.28
N PRO A 198 -10.19 -12.31 2.45
CA PRO A 198 -10.51 -11.49 1.28
C PRO A 198 -11.12 -12.33 0.15
N ARG A 199 -11.65 -11.67 -0.86
CA ARG A 199 -12.17 -12.33 -2.08
C ARG A 199 -11.08 -13.10 -2.82
N LYS A 200 -9.84 -12.58 -2.78
CA LYS A 200 -8.68 -13.23 -3.42
C LYS A 200 -7.39 -12.88 -2.71
N ILE A 201 -6.51 -13.86 -2.63
CA ILE A 201 -5.11 -13.70 -2.27
C ILE A 201 -4.28 -14.18 -3.46
N ILE A 202 -3.35 -13.34 -3.92
CA ILE A 202 -2.29 -13.75 -4.85
C ILE A 202 -0.94 -13.62 -4.16
N ALA A 203 0.04 -14.41 -4.59
CA ALA A 203 1.40 -14.32 -4.06
C ALA A 203 2.40 -14.26 -5.22
N LEU A 204 3.24 -13.23 -5.20
CA LEU A 204 4.25 -12.96 -6.23
C LEU A 204 5.65 -13.19 -5.67
N ASP A 205 6.57 -13.66 -6.51
CA ASP A 205 7.99 -13.79 -6.17
C ASP A 205 8.68 -12.42 -6.34
N ALA A 206 8.16 -11.43 -5.63
CA ALA A 206 8.52 -10.03 -5.72
C ALA A 206 9.14 -9.50 -4.42
N SER A 207 9.92 -8.43 -4.54
CA SER A 207 10.36 -7.58 -3.44
C SER A 207 9.20 -6.79 -2.83
N HIS A 208 9.51 -5.86 -1.90
CA HIS A 208 8.53 -4.91 -1.38
C HIS A 208 7.96 -4.00 -2.49
N ALA A 209 8.74 -3.75 -3.55
CA ALA A 209 8.36 -2.92 -4.69
C ALA A 209 7.59 -3.68 -5.78
N SER A 210 6.74 -4.67 -5.44
CA SER A 210 5.94 -5.44 -6.41
C SER A 210 5.11 -4.57 -7.36
N LEU A 211 4.66 -3.41 -6.92
CA LEU A 211 3.96 -2.41 -7.73
C LEU A 211 4.83 -1.86 -8.90
N ALA A 212 6.15 -2.03 -8.82
CA ALA A 212 7.08 -1.65 -9.87
C ALA A 212 7.62 -2.86 -10.66
N SER A 213 8.03 -3.94 -9.98
CA SER A 213 8.59 -5.14 -10.64
C SER A 213 7.51 -6.01 -11.30
N HIS A 214 6.29 -6.06 -10.73
CA HIS A 214 5.16 -6.88 -11.16
C HIS A 214 3.92 -6.02 -11.45
N ALA A 215 4.12 -4.85 -12.06
CA ALA A 215 3.06 -3.86 -12.29
C ALA A 215 1.86 -4.41 -13.09
N SER A 216 2.08 -5.37 -13.98
CA SER A 216 1.00 -6.02 -14.74
C SER A 216 0.13 -6.88 -13.83
N ASP A 217 0.74 -7.75 -13.01
CA ASP A 217 0.02 -8.63 -12.09
C ASP A 217 -0.76 -7.83 -11.04
N VAL A 218 -0.15 -6.73 -10.55
CA VAL A 218 -0.82 -5.78 -9.64
C VAL A 218 -2.01 -5.12 -10.32
N ALA A 219 -1.86 -4.67 -11.59
CA ALA A 219 -2.96 -4.09 -12.34
C ALA A 219 -4.06 -5.10 -12.67
N ASP A 220 -3.71 -6.39 -12.87
CA ASP A 220 -4.68 -7.47 -13.08
C ASP A 220 -5.53 -7.70 -11.82
N LEU A 221 -4.91 -7.72 -10.63
CA LEU A 221 -5.63 -7.84 -9.37
C LEU A 221 -6.56 -6.64 -9.12
N ILE A 222 -6.10 -5.43 -9.42
CA ILE A 222 -6.92 -4.21 -9.30
C ILE A 222 -8.11 -4.24 -10.27
N ASP A 223 -7.90 -4.69 -11.53
CA ASP A 223 -8.97 -4.83 -12.54
C ASP A 223 -10.04 -5.85 -12.11
N GLU A 224 -9.60 -6.99 -11.59
CA GLU A 224 -10.48 -8.00 -11.04
C GLU A 224 -11.31 -7.43 -9.88
N ALA A 225 -10.64 -6.79 -8.92
CA ALA A 225 -11.28 -6.18 -7.77
C ALA A 225 -12.32 -5.11 -8.18
N ALA A 226 -11.97 -4.21 -9.11
CA ALA A 226 -12.88 -3.19 -9.61
C ALA A 226 -14.10 -3.80 -10.31
N THR A 227 -13.87 -4.88 -11.09
CA THR A 227 -14.93 -5.56 -11.83
C THR A 227 -15.88 -6.31 -10.90
N GLU A 228 -15.36 -6.97 -9.87
CA GLU A 228 -16.17 -7.72 -8.91
C GLU A 228 -16.92 -6.83 -7.93
N ALA A 229 -16.25 -5.79 -7.39
CA ALA A 229 -16.86 -4.87 -6.45
C ALA A 229 -17.94 -3.97 -7.07
N ALA A 230 -17.92 -3.77 -8.39
CA ALA A 230 -18.94 -2.99 -9.10
C ALA A 230 -20.21 -3.79 -9.45
N LYS A 231 -20.24 -5.08 -9.16
CA LYS A 231 -21.45 -5.89 -9.36
C LYS A 231 -22.49 -5.54 -8.29
N PRO A 232 -23.77 -5.40 -8.66
CA PRO A 232 -24.84 -5.13 -7.70
C PRO A 232 -25.02 -6.25 -6.68
#